data_c676146f40f80897e98ffe179146139b
#
_entry.id   c676146f40f80897e98ffe179146139b
#
_cell.length_a   1.000
_cell.length_b   1.000
_cell.length_c   1.000
_cell.angle_alpha   90.00
_cell.angle_beta   90.00
_cell.angle_gamma   90.00
#
_symmetry.space_group_name_H-M   'P 1'
#
loop_
_entity.id
_entity.type
_entity.pdbx_description
1 polymer ?
#
loop_
_entity_poly.entity_id
_entity_poly.type
_entity_poly.pdbx_seq_one_letter_code
_entity_poly.pdbx_strand_id
1 'polypeptide(L)'
;MPSQYPQRQSLHNEVHARPPEAMAAPMAITHIVMLVDAPQRDTSRAHLASLLSDRHLPSPDAASTHVRMDLGPYRIRWEMHTEFVTWTFIRPVDAALLEAQPELTASQAVPQAWLAALPGHCLASVHLWVRPINTSDSQVLVQQLLLEETLVASTVADGCGEIYTDFAIHPDGFSRMLLLVGALAPRRLGRLVQQLLEIETYRMAALMGLPAAREAAYVLASAERELAELAEAIRSASRAEEPQLLNRLTRDRKSVV
;
A
#
# COMPACT_ATOMS: atom_id res chain seq x y z
N MET A 1 10.44 8.90 -35.87
CA MET A 1 9.95 8.67 -34.51
C MET A 1 10.63 7.41 -33.99
N PRO A 2 11.16 7.36 -32.75
CA PRO A 2 11.70 6.14 -32.19
C PRO A 2 10.60 5.08 -32.04
N SER A 3 10.99 3.77 -32.10
CA SER A 3 10.05 2.68 -31.88
C SER A 3 9.45 2.77 -30.47
N GLN A 4 8.14 2.60 -30.35
CA GLN A 4 7.46 2.68 -29.07
C GLN A 4 7.37 1.30 -28.41
N TYR A 5 7.48 1.27 -27.08
CA TYR A 5 7.23 0.06 -26.31
C TYR A 5 5.80 -0.44 -26.57
N PRO A 6 5.60 -1.74 -26.89
CA PRO A 6 4.30 -2.26 -27.32
C PRO A 6 3.13 -1.98 -26.33
N GLN A 7 3.42 -1.98 -25.04
CA GLN A 7 2.41 -1.77 -24.00
C GLN A 7 2.28 -0.31 -23.55
N ARG A 8 2.99 0.63 -24.17
CA ARG A 8 3.00 2.05 -23.75
C ARG A 8 1.60 2.64 -23.64
N GLN A 9 0.74 2.37 -24.63
CA GLN A 9 -0.63 2.89 -24.64
C GLN A 9 -1.49 2.29 -23.52
N SER A 10 -1.40 1.00 -23.26
CA SER A 10 -2.14 0.34 -22.19
C SER A 10 -1.69 0.84 -20.81
N LEU A 11 -0.38 1.02 -20.60
CA LEU A 11 0.16 1.61 -19.38
C LEU A 11 -0.30 3.07 -19.18
N HIS A 12 -0.33 3.85 -20.26
CA HIS A 12 -0.85 5.23 -20.20
C HIS A 12 -2.33 5.27 -19.85
N ASN A 13 -3.13 4.38 -20.43
CA ASN A 13 -4.55 4.28 -20.15
C ASN A 13 -4.81 3.87 -18.68
N GLU A 14 -3.99 3.00 -18.11
CA GLU A 14 -4.08 2.59 -16.71
C GLU A 14 -3.93 3.79 -15.76
N VAL A 15 -2.97 4.68 -16.01
CA VAL A 15 -2.77 5.91 -15.22
C VAL A 15 -3.98 6.85 -15.31
N HIS A 16 -4.65 6.91 -16.46
CA HIS A 16 -5.78 7.81 -16.69
C HIS A 16 -7.14 7.21 -16.30
N ALA A 17 -7.23 5.89 -16.13
CA ALA A 17 -8.49 5.20 -15.83
C ALA A 17 -9.07 5.55 -14.45
N ARG A 18 -8.25 6.08 -13.55
CA ARG A 18 -8.59 6.29 -12.14
C ARG A 18 -8.33 7.73 -11.67
N PRO A 19 -9.03 8.73 -12.24
CA PRO A 19 -8.80 10.12 -11.84
C PRO A 19 -9.17 10.33 -10.37
N PRO A 20 -8.45 11.20 -9.65
CA PRO A 20 -8.77 11.53 -8.27
C PRO A 20 -10.16 12.18 -8.20
N GLU A 21 -10.93 11.83 -7.17
CA GLU A 21 -12.22 12.49 -6.89
C GLU A 21 -12.01 13.76 -6.07
N ALA A 22 -12.96 14.70 -6.16
CA ALA A 22 -12.96 15.88 -5.32
C ALA A 22 -13.32 15.49 -3.87
N MET A 23 -12.52 15.96 -2.90
CA MET A 23 -12.69 15.68 -1.48
C MET A 23 -12.73 16.96 -0.66
N ALA A 24 -13.37 16.92 0.50
CA ALA A 24 -13.44 18.02 1.45
C ALA A 24 -13.20 17.51 2.87
N ALA A 25 -12.31 18.19 3.60
CA ALA A 25 -12.14 17.93 5.04
C ALA A 25 -13.32 18.52 5.84
N PRO A 26 -13.68 17.91 6.99
CA PRO A 26 -13.08 16.73 7.59
C PRO A 26 -13.65 15.41 7.06
N MET A 27 -12.83 14.35 7.06
CA MET A 27 -13.25 13.00 6.71
C MET A 27 -12.37 11.94 7.38
N ALA A 28 -12.89 10.72 7.47
CA ALA A 28 -12.14 9.51 7.78
C ALA A 28 -12.08 8.62 6.54
N ILE A 29 -10.93 8.01 6.30
CA ILE A 29 -10.71 7.08 5.19
C ILE A 29 -10.13 5.79 5.76
N THR A 30 -10.63 4.66 5.28
CA THR A 30 -10.03 3.34 5.51
C THR A 30 -9.66 2.76 4.16
N HIS A 31 -8.40 2.41 3.98
CA HIS A 31 -7.88 1.82 2.76
C HIS A 31 -7.27 0.46 3.05
N ILE A 32 -7.66 -0.55 2.27
CA ILE A 32 -7.23 -1.94 2.43
C ILE A 32 -6.76 -2.45 1.08
N VAL A 33 -5.59 -3.06 1.06
CA VAL A 33 -4.96 -3.66 -0.12
C VAL A 33 -4.91 -5.16 0.07
N MET A 34 -5.59 -5.90 -0.80
CA MET A 34 -5.66 -7.34 -0.77
C MET A 34 -4.87 -7.94 -1.94
N LEU A 35 -3.86 -8.76 -1.65
CA LEU A 35 -3.22 -9.61 -2.64
C LEU A 35 -4.23 -10.65 -3.12
N VAL A 36 -4.41 -10.75 -4.42
CA VAL A 36 -5.38 -11.65 -5.04
C VAL A 36 -4.73 -12.38 -6.21
N ASP A 37 -5.00 -13.66 -6.32
CA ASP A 37 -4.70 -14.44 -7.52
C ASP A 37 -5.81 -14.29 -8.58
N ALA A 38 -5.63 -14.91 -9.75
CA ALA A 38 -6.59 -14.79 -10.85
C ALA A 38 -8.02 -15.26 -10.49
N PRO A 39 -8.22 -16.42 -9.80
CA PRO A 39 -9.54 -16.85 -9.32
C PRO A 39 -10.15 -15.87 -8.30
N GLN A 40 -9.34 -15.32 -7.41
CA GLN A 40 -9.81 -14.42 -6.35
C GLN A 40 -10.28 -13.06 -6.88
N ARG A 41 -9.90 -12.67 -8.11
CA ARG A 41 -10.41 -11.44 -8.76
C ARG A 41 -11.91 -11.49 -8.99
N ASP A 42 -12.42 -12.63 -9.46
CA ASP A 42 -13.86 -12.80 -9.67
C ASP A 42 -14.61 -12.91 -8.33
N THR A 43 -13.99 -13.55 -7.34
CA THR A 43 -14.50 -13.56 -5.96
C THR A 43 -14.58 -12.14 -5.39
N SER A 44 -13.59 -11.28 -5.67
CA SER A 44 -13.58 -9.88 -5.24
C SER A 44 -14.74 -9.07 -5.87
N ARG A 45 -15.01 -9.28 -7.18
CA ARG A 45 -16.19 -8.67 -7.83
C ARG A 45 -17.50 -9.15 -7.22
N ALA A 46 -17.62 -10.46 -6.99
CA ALA A 46 -18.82 -11.06 -6.38
C ALA A 46 -19.02 -10.54 -4.94
N HIS A 47 -17.94 -10.38 -4.18
CA HIS A 47 -17.97 -9.81 -2.83
C HIS A 47 -18.45 -8.35 -2.84
N LEU A 48 -17.95 -7.52 -3.78
CA LEU A 48 -18.48 -6.17 -3.97
C LEU A 48 -19.95 -6.19 -4.36
N ALA A 49 -20.32 -7.07 -5.30
CA ALA A 49 -21.72 -7.20 -5.76
C ALA A 49 -22.68 -7.52 -4.62
N SER A 50 -22.29 -8.36 -3.65
CA SER A 50 -23.12 -8.68 -2.48
C SER A 50 -23.44 -7.41 -1.67
N LEU A 51 -22.45 -6.57 -1.39
CA LEU A 51 -22.64 -5.31 -0.66
C LEU A 51 -23.58 -4.34 -1.38
N LEU A 52 -23.47 -4.27 -2.72
CA LEU A 52 -24.28 -3.38 -3.55
C LEU A 52 -25.71 -3.90 -3.70
N SER A 53 -25.87 -5.23 -3.86
CA SER A 53 -27.18 -5.89 -3.96
C SER A 53 -28.05 -5.67 -2.73
N ASP A 54 -27.48 -5.76 -1.53
CA ASP A 54 -28.18 -5.50 -0.27
C ASP A 54 -28.75 -4.07 -0.19
N ARG A 55 -28.27 -3.17 -1.06
CA ARG A 55 -28.70 -1.77 -1.16
C ARG A 55 -29.44 -1.46 -2.46
N HIS A 56 -29.77 -2.47 -3.24
CA HIS A 56 -30.43 -2.35 -4.54
C HIS A 56 -29.68 -1.48 -5.56
N LEU A 57 -28.32 -1.50 -5.47
CA LEU A 57 -27.43 -0.77 -6.36
C LEU A 57 -26.90 -1.66 -7.49
N PRO A 58 -26.51 -1.10 -8.64
CA PRO A 58 -25.98 -1.87 -9.77
C PRO A 58 -24.71 -2.64 -9.38
N SER A 59 -24.67 -3.92 -9.72
CA SER A 59 -23.47 -4.75 -9.54
C SER A 59 -22.41 -4.43 -10.61
N PRO A 60 -21.11 -4.59 -10.28
CA PRO A 60 -20.06 -4.49 -11.28
C PRO A 60 -20.22 -5.60 -12.34
N ASP A 61 -19.93 -5.30 -13.59
CA ASP A 61 -19.86 -6.30 -14.66
C ASP A 61 -18.52 -7.06 -14.63
N ALA A 62 -18.39 -8.11 -15.45
CA ALA A 62 -17.20 -8.94 -15.49
C ALA A 62 -15.95 -8.19 -16.00
N ALA A 63 -16.12 -7.09 -16.73
CA ALA A 63 -15.04 -6.26 -17.25
C ALA A 63 -14.67 -5.11 -16.29
N SER A 64 -15.47 -4.87 -15.25
CA SER A 64 -15.23 -3.79 -14.31
C SER A 64 -13.91 -3.98 -13.57
N THR A 65 -13.02 -3.00 -13.66
CA THR A 65 -11.76 -2.92 -12.94
C THR A 65 -11.77 -1.84 -11.85
N HIS A 66 -12.78 -0.98 -11.84
CA HIS A 66 -12.97 0.04 -10.80
C HIS A 66 -14.45 0.33 -10.61
N VAL A 67 -14.83 0.60 -9.37
CA VAL A 67 -16.18 1.03 -8.98
C VAL A 67 -16.06 2.14 -7.95
N ARG A 68 -16.87 3.18 -8.11
CA ARG A 68 -17.07 4.25 -7.12
C ARG A 68 -18.55 4.38 -6.87
N MET A 69 -18.94 4.27 -5.61
CA MET A 69 -20.35 4.30 -5.24
C MET A 69 -20.53 5.03 -3.91
N ASP A 70 -21.54 5.87 -3.85
CA ASP A 70 -22.01 6.46 -2.61
C ASP A 70 -23.04 5.51 -1.98
N LEU A 71 -22.78 5.10 -0.74
CA LEU A 71 -23.62 4.16 0.01
C LEU A 71 -24.37 4.86 1.17
N GLY A 72 -24.40 6.20 1.16
CA GLY A 72 -24.99 7.04 2.18
C GLY A 72 -24.04 7.31 3.35
N PRO A 73 -23.86 6.38 4.31
CA PRO A 73 -22.94 6.60 5.45
C PRO A 73 -21.47 6.72 5.06
N TYR A 74 -21.09 6.18 3.91
CA TYR A 74 -19.73 6.24 3.38
C TYR A 74 -19.77 6.03 1.86
N ARG A 75 -18.72 6.45 1.18
CA ARG A 75 -18.45 6.10 -0.22
C ARG A 75 -17.46 4.96 -0.28
N ILE A 76 -17.64 4.05 -1.24
CA ILE A 76 -16.69 2.99 -1.55
C ILE A 76 -15.99 3.30 -2.87
N ARG A 77 -14.67 3.07 -2.91
CA ARG A 77 -13.87 2.99 -4.11
C ARG A 77 -13.19 1.63 -4.11
N TRP A 78 -13.52 0.81 -5.10
CA TRP A 78 -12.91 -0.48 -5.35
C TRP A 78 -12.14 -0.42 -6.66
N GLU A 79 -10.89 -0.89 -6.64
CA GLU A 79 -10.03 -0.88 -7.82
C GLU A 79 -9.25 -2.19 -7.88
N MET A 80 -9.30 -2.83 -9.06
CA MET A 80 -8.60 -4.06 -9.35
C MET A 80 -7.34 -3.74 -10.15
N HIS A 81 -6.20 -4.11 -9.61
CA HIS A 81 -4.88 -4.03 -10.24
C HIS A 81 -4.43 -5.41 -10.71
N THR A 82 -3.22 -5.50 -11.28
CA THR A 82 -2.69 -6.78 -11.76
C THR A 82 -2.43 -7.74 -10.59
N GLU A 83 -1.87 -7.26 -9.49
CA GLU A 83 -1.38 -8.09 -8.38
C GLU A 83 -2.25 -7.99 -7.11
N PHE A 84 -3.06 -6.95 -6.99
CA PHE A 84 -3.86 -6.67 -5.81
C PHE A 84 -5.18 -5.98 -6.14
N VAL A 85 -6.06 -5.96 -5.16
CA VAL A 85 -7.32 -5.21 -5.19
C VAL A 85 -7.30 -4.22 -4.03
N THR A 86 -7.70 -2.97 -4.29
CA THR A 86 -7.85 -1.95 -3.27
C THR A 86 -9.31 -1.69 -2.93
N TRP A 87 -9.57 -1.53 -1.64
CA TRP A 87 -10.85 -1.20 -1.05
C TRP A 87 -10.69 0.08 -0.25
N THR A 88 -11.27 1.18 -0.71
CA THR A 88 -11.19 2.46 -0.02
C THR A 88 -12.59 2.89 0.40
N PHE A 89 -12.76 3.07 1.69
CA PHE A 89 -13.98 3.56 2.31
C PHE A 89 -13.75 5.00 2.76
N ILE A 90 -14.61 5.92 2.35
CA ILE A 90 -14.47 7.36 2.60
C ILE A 90 -15.72 7.81 3.33
N ARG A 91 -15.57 8.25 4.56
CA ARG A 91 -16.64 8.73 5.42
C ARG A 91 -16.48 10.23 5.67
N PRO A 92 -17.34 11.09 5.08
CA PRO A 92 -17.45 12.47 5.52
C PRO A 92 -17.85 12.52 6.99
N VAL A 93 -17.30 13.46 7.74
CA VAL A 93 -17.57 13.58 9.18
C VAL A 93 -17.88 15.05 9.48
N ASP A 94 -18.88 15.31 10.29
CA ASP A 94 -19.17 16.66 10.76
C ASP A 94 -18.32 17.03 12.00
N ALA A 95 -18.26 18.30 12.34
CA ALA A 95 -17.43 18.80 13.40
C ALA A 95 -17.84 18.23 14.78
N ALA A 96 -19.15 18.10 15.03
CA ALA A 96 -19.66 17.61 16.32
C ALA A 96 -19.31 16.12 16.53
N LEU A 97 -19.39 15.31 15.48
CA LEU A 97 -19.01 13.90 15.54
C LEU A 97 -17.50 13.73 15.73
N LEU A 98 -16.71 14.63 15.15
CA LEU A 98 -15.26 14.66 15.34
C LEU A 98 -14.85 14.96 16.79
N GLU A 99 -15.50 15.93 17.40
CA GLU A 99 -15.26 16.29 18.82
C GLU A 99 -15.64 15.13 19.75
N ALA A 100 -16.75 14.45 19.45
CA ALA A 100 -17.22 13.31 20.25
C ALA A 100 -16.38 12.04 20.04
N GLN A 101 -15.86 11.81 18.84
CA GLN A 101 -15.14 10.60 18.44
C GLN A 101 -13.95 10.94 17.52
N PRO A 102 -12.85 11.46 18.06
CA PRO A 102 -11.68 11.85 17.25
C PRO A 102 -11.04 10.67 16.50
N GLU A 103 -11.16 9.45 17.03
CA GLU A 103 -10.63 8.22 16.44
C GLU A 103 -11.60 7.54 15.46
N LEU A 104 -12.71 8.17 15.11
CA LEU A 104 -13.70 7.61 14.21
C LEU A 104 -13.07 7.18 12.88
N THR A 105 -13.27 5.92 12.48
CA THR A 105 -12.78 5.37 11.20
C THR A 105 -13.90 5.18 10.20
N ALA A 106 -13.56 5.11 8.91
CA ALA A 106 -14.55 4.81 7.88
C ALA A 106 -15.01 3.36 7.93
N SER A 107 -14.14 2.43 8.34
CA SER A 107 -14.47 1.00 8.48
C SER A 107 -15.59 0.72 9.46
N GLN A 108 -15.78 1.55 10.48
CA GLN A 108 -16.87 1.41 11.46
C GLN A 108 -18.27 1.58 10.83
N ALA A 109 -18.37 2.25 9.68
CA ALA A 109 -19.63 2.39 8.95
C ALA A 109 -19.91 1.23 7.99
N VAL A 110 -18.93 0.33 7.77
CA VAL A 110 -19.02 -0.82 6.88
C VAL A 110 -19.56 -2.02 7.67
N PRO A 111 -20.41 -2.90 7.10
CA PRO A 111 -20.84 -4.13 7.76
C PRO A 111 -19.61 -4.98 8.14
N GLN A 112 -19.38 -5.21 9.44
CA GLN A 112 -18.14 -5.81 9.93
C GLN A 112 -17.91 -7.25 9.44
N ALA A 113 -18.97 -8.05 9.37
CA ALA A 113 -18.89 -9.42 8.85
C ALA A 113 -18.49 -9.44 7.36
N TRP A 114 -18.96 -8.48 6.59
CA TRP A 114 -18.60 -8.33 5.18
C TRP A 114 -17.14 -7.84 5.04
N LEU A 115 -16.73 -6.88 5.86
CA LEU A 115 -15.35 -6.37 5.86
C LEU A 115 -14.33 -7.45 6.23
N ALA A 116 -14.66 -8.29 7.22
CA ALA A 116 -13.80 -9.40 7.65
C ALA A 116 -13.69 -10.53 6.61
N ALA A 117 -14.61 -10.58 5.64
CA ALA A 117 -14.64 -11.59 4.59
C ALA A 117 -14.04 -11.11 3.26
N LEU A 118 -13.27 -10.02 3.24
CA LEU A 118 -12.59 -9.53 2.04
C LEU A 118 -11.71 -10.62 1.42
N PRO A 119 -11.85 -10.92 0.12
CA PRO A 119 -11.08 -11.97 -0.54
C PRO A 119 -9.59 -11.64 -0.68
N GLY A 120 -8.74 -12.65 -0.51
CA GLY A 120 -7.28 -12.52 -0.66
C GLY A 120 -6.55 -12.41 0.68
N HIS A 121 -5.30 -11.94 0.61
CA HIS A 121 -4.45 -11.72 1.78
C HIS A 121 -4.16 -10.23 1.96
N CYS A 122 -4.38 -9.69 3.14
CA CYS A 122 -4.12 -8.28 3.41
C CYS A 122 -2.62 -7.99 3.30
N LEU A 123 -2.27 -7.11 2.35
CA LEU A 123 -0.91 -6.60 2.17
C LEU A 123 -0.69 -5.32 2.96
N ALA A 124 -1.67 -4.42 2.91
CA ALA A 124 -1.63 -3.14 3.62
C ALA A 124 -3.04 -2.74 4.04
N SER A 125 -3.13 -2.11 5.19
CA SER A 125 -4.37 -1.54 5.69
C SER A 125 -4.05 -0.26 6.47
N VAL A 126 -4.73 0.84 6.13
CA VAL A 126 -4.46 2.14 6.74
C VAL A 126 -5.75 2.89 7.07
N HIS A 127 -5.79 3.50 8.24
CA HIS A 127 -6.72 4.55 8.59
C HIS A 127 -6.08 5.91 8.34
N LEU A 128 -6.72 6.73 7.53
CA LEU A 128 -6.29 8.10 7.23
C LEU A 128 -7.38 9.07 7.70
N TRP A 129 -7.05 9.90 8.66
CA TRP A 129 -7.88 11.02 9.10
C TRP A 129 -7.46 12.28 8.36
N VAL A 130 -8.40 12.94 7.70
CA VAL A 130 -8.18 14.24 7.05
C VAL A 130 -8.90 15.30 7.88
N ARG A 131 -8.15 16.25 8.42
CA ARG A 131 -8.63 17.29 9.32
C ARG A 131 -8.22 18.68 8.86
N PRO A 132 -9.02 19.71 9.12
CA PRO A 132 -8.55 21.10 8.95
C PRO A 132 -7.37 21.41 9.87
N ILE A 133 -6.38 22.14 9.38
CA ILE A 133 -5.18 22.51 10.17
C ILE A 133 -5.48 23.42 11.38
N ASN A 134 -6.65 24.07 11.38
CA ASN A 134 -7.07 24.98 12.45
C ASN A 134 -7.77 24.29 13.63
N THR A 135 -7.72 22.97 13.71
CA THR A 135 -8.20 22.26 14.92
C THR A 135 -7.29 22.61 16.09
N SER A 136 -7.87 23.20 17.14
CA SER A 136 -7.18 23.75 18.31
C SER A 136 -6.26 22.75 19.03
N ASP A 137 -6.39 21.46 18.75
CA ASP A 137 -5.75 20.36 19.45
C ASP A 137 -5.02 19.40 18.51
N SER A 138 -4.41 19.90 17.42
CA SER A 138 -3.69 19.06 16.45
C SER A 138 -2.63 18.18 17.11
N GLN A 139 -1.89 18.69 18.09
CA GLN A 139 -0.88 17.91 18.83
C GLN A 139 -1.51 16.82 19.71
N VAL A 140 -2.62 17.12 20.37
CA VAL A 140 -3.36 16.13 21.17
C VAL A 140 -3.87 15.01 20.27
N LEU A 141 -4.37 15.35 19.08
CA LEU A 141 -4.85 14.38 18.12
C LEU A 141 -3.72 13.48 17.58
N VAL A 142 -2.54 14.04 17.30
CA VAL A 142 -1.35 13.28 16.92
C VAL A 142 -1.00 12.27 18.01
N GLN A 143 -0.95 12.69 19.29
CA GLN A 143 -0.63 11.81 20.42
C GLN A 143 -1.70 10.74 20.68
N GLN A 144 -2.96 11.03 20.40
CA GLN A 144 -4.05 10.05 20.56
C GLN A 144 -4.05 8.99 19.47
N LEU A 145 -3.71 9.37 18.25
CA LEU A 145 -3.81 8.49 17.08
C LEU A 145 -2.53 7.72 16.78
N LEU A 146 -1.36 8.25 17.11
CA LEU A 146 -0.06 7.78 16.64
C LEU A 146 0.90 7.51 17.81
N LEU A 147 1.85 6.60 17.61
CA LEU A 147 2.91 6.29 18.58
C LEU A 147 4.04 7.33 18.47
N GLU A 148 4.36 8.00 19.58
CA GLU A 148 5.36 9.05 19.62
C GLU A 148 6.77 8.55 19.26
N GLU A 149 7.12 7.33 19.68
CA GLU A 149 8.45 6.75 19.48
C GLU A 149 8.84 6.56 18.00
N THR A 150 7.85 6.38 17.13
CA THR A 150 8.06 6.13 15.70
C THR A 150 7.43 7.22 14.82
N LEU A 151 7.00 8.32 15.42
CA LEU A 151 6.31 9.40 14.74
C LEU A 151 7.17 10.05 13.66
N VAL A 152 6.61 10.15 12.47
CA VAL A 152 7.18 10.85 11.31
C VAL A 152 6.19 11.90 10.84
N ALA A 153 6.68 13.10 10.58
CA ALA A 153 5.90 14.21 10.06
C ALA A 153 6.55 14.80 8.80
N SER A 154 5.74 15.26 7.87
CA SER A 154 6.19 15.94 6.67
C SER A 154 5.18 16.99 6.20
N THR A 155 5.70 18.08 5.66
CA THR A 155 4.88 19.09 4.99
C THR A 155 4.55 18.64 3.58
N VAL A 156 3.30 18.80 3.16
CA VAL A 156 2.81 18.38 1.85
C VAL A 156 2.06 19.52 1.13
N ALA A 157 1.82 19.34 -0.15
CA ALA A 157 1.04 20.30 -0.98
C ALA A 157 1.57 21.75 -0.92
N ASP A 158 2.89 21.92 -1.05
CA ASP A 158 3.60 23.22 -1.01
C ASP A 158 3.32 24.00 0.30
N GLY A 159 3.31 23.30 1.44
CA GLY A 159 3.07 23.91 2.74
C GLY A 159 1.60 24.08 3.10
N CYS A 160 0.67 23.62 2.26
CA CYS A 160 -0.76 23.70 2.54
C CYS A 160 -1.31 22.54 3.38
N GLY A 161 -0.46 21.60 3.79
CA GLY A 161 -0.84 20.49 4.65
C GLY A 161 0.34 19.86 5.36
N GLU A 162 0.04 19.08 6.38
CA GLU A 162 0.99 18.28 7.16
C GLU A 162 0.49 16.85 7.26
N ILE A 163 1.34 15.88 6.97
CA ILE A 163 1.06 14.45 7.14
C ILE A 163 1.87 13.90 8.30
N TYR A 164 1.20 13.12 9.14
CA TYR A 164 1.78 12.42 10.27
C TYR A 164 1.49 10.94 10.14
N THR A 165 2.47 10.09 10.46
CA THR A 165 2.35 8.62 10.52
C THR A 165 3.40 8.07 11.48
N ASP A 166 3.18 6.88 12.01
CA ASP A 166 4.15 6.15 12.84
C ASP A 166 4.65 4.87 12.15
N PHE A 167 4.13 4.54 10.97
CA PHE A 167 4.41 3.30 10.24
C PHE A 167 4.19 2.00 11.04
N ALA A 168 3.55 2.09 12.20
CA ALA A 168 3.24 0.96 13.04
C ALA A 168 1.91 0.30 12.63
N ILE A 169 1.81 -1.01 12.83
CA ILE A 169 0.53 -1.72 12.79
C ILE A 169 -0.04 -1.68 14.21
N HIS A 170 -1.19 -1.04 14.36
CA HIS A 170 -1.89 -0.92 15.64
C HIS A 170 -2.68 -2.19 15.99
N PRO A 171 -3.22 -2.32 17.24
CA PRO A 171 -3.94 -3.51 17.68
C PRO A 171 -5.17 -3.88 16.85
N ASP A 172 -5.75 -2.91 16.13
CA ASP A 172 -6.84 -3.11 15.18
C ASP A 172 -6.39 -3.69 13.82
N GLY A 173 -5.07 -3.89 13.63
CA GLY A 173 -4.47 -4.41 12.41
C GLY A 173 -4.21 -3.35 11.33
N PHE A 174 -4.40 -2.05 11.62
CA PHE A 174 -4.22 -0.97 10.67
C PHE A 174 -3.01 -0.10 11.00
N SER A 175 -2.32 0.38 9.98
CA SER A 175 -1.43 1.53 10.12
C SER A 175 -2.26 2.83 10.15
N ARG A 176 -1.65 3.90 10.61
CA ARG A 176 -2.35 5.17 10.84
C ARG A 176 -1.66 6.34 10.17
N MET A 177 -2.48 7.22 9.58
CA MET A 177 -2.05 8.49 9.01
C MET A 177 -3.01 9.60 9.42
N LEU A 178 -2.47 10.76 9.78
CA LEU A 178 -3.23 11.98 10.03
C LEU A 178 -2.77 13.05 9.03
N LEU A 179 -3.68 13.54 8.21
CA LEU A 179 -3.45 14.62 7.25
C LEU A 179 -4.17 15.88 7.74
N LEU A 180 -3.41 16.87 8.17
CA LEU A 180 -3.90 18.20 8.51
C LEU A 180 -3.83 19.08 7.25
N VAL A 181 -4.94 19.71 6.85
CA VAL A 181 -5.03 20.49 5.62
C VAL A 181 -5.52 21.90 5.86
N GLY A 182 -4.85 22.85 5.25
CA GLY A 182 -5.29 24.24 5.13
C GLY A 182 -6.28 24.41 3.97
N ALA A 183 -6.26 25.57 3.36
CA ALA A 183 -7.13 25.90 2.22
C ALA A 183 -6.68 25.18 0.94
N LEU A 184 -7.12 23.96 0.75
CA LEU A 184 -6.90 23.18 -0.47
C LEU A 184 -8.19 23.07 -1.29
N ALA A 185 -8.08 23.31 -2.59
CA ALA A 185 -9.19 23.05 -3.51
C ALA A 185 -9.57 21.54 -3.48
N PRO A 186 -10.86 21.17 -3.53
CA PRO A 186 -11.33 19.80 -3.37
C PRO A 186 -10.65 18.78 -4.29
N ARG A 187 -10.38 19.13 -5.54
CA ARG A 187 -9.65 18.24 -6.48
C ARG A 187 -8.19 18.06 -6.09
N ARG A 188 -7.55 19.10 -5.53
CA ARG A 188 -6.16 19.03 -5.08
C ARG A 188 -6.04 18.16 -3.84
N LEU A 189 -6.98 18.28 -2.91
CA LEU A 189 -7.06 17.42 -1.73
C LEU A 189 -7.28 15.97 -2.13
N GLY A 190 -8.21 15.68 -3.03
CA GLY A 190 -8.45 14.31 -3.49
C GLY A 190 -7.24 13.68 -4.18
N ARG A 191 -6.46 14.47 -4.95
CA ARG A 191 -5.20 14.01 -5.54
C ARG A 191 -4.16 13.70 -4.47
N LEU A 192 -4.01 14.57 -3.47
CA LEU A 192 -3.08 14.35 -2.36
C LEU A 192 -3.43 13.07 -1.58
N VAL A 193 -4.69 12.89 -1.22
CA VAL A 193 -5.16 11.67 -0.55
C VAL A 193 -4.86 10.44 -1.38
N GLN A 194 -5.16 10.46 -2.67
CA GLN A 194 -4.87 9.33 -3.56
C GLN A 194 -3.37 9.02 -3.59
N GLN A 195 -2.51 10.03 -3.73
CA GLN A 195 -1.05 9.86 -3.72
C GLN A 195 -0.54 9.24 -2.41
N LEU A 196 -1.05 9.66 -1.27
CA LEU A 196 -0.66 9.09 0.03
C LEU A 196 -1.03 7.61 0.14
N LEU A 197 -2.24 7.23 -0.28
CA LEU A 197 -2.69 5.84 -0.27
C LEU A 197 -1.91 4.98 -1.29
N GLU A 198 -1.59 5.53 -2.45
CA GLU A 198 -0.74 4.87 -3.47
C GLU A 198 0.68 4.65 -2.94
N ILE A 199 1.29 5.67 -2.31
CA ILE A 199 2.62 5.55 -1.69
C ILE A 199 2.63 4.41 -0.67
N GLU A 200 1.64 4.33 0.22
CA GLU A 200 1.55 3.24 1.21
C GLU A 200 1.39 1.88 0.54
N THR A 201 0.52 1.78 -0.44
CA THR A 201 0.29 0.55 -1.21
C THR A 201 1.57 0.06 -1.87
N TYR A 202 2.25 0.92 -2.63
CA TYR A 202 3.45 0.53 -3.37
C TYR A 202 4.67 0.37 -2.47
N ARG A 203 4.75 1.09 -1.35
CA ARG A 203 5.76 0.85 -0.32
C ARG A 203 5.67 -0.58 0.21
N MET A 204 4.48 -1.04 0.57
CA MET A 204 4.28 -2.39 1.06
C MET A 204 4.52 -3.45 -0.04
N ALA A 205 4.06 -3.19 -1.26
CA ALA A 205 4.32 -4.08 -2.40
C ALA A 205 5.83 -4.22 -2.70
N ALA A 206 6.59 -3.12 -2.64
CA ALA A 206 8.04 -3.15 -2.83
C ALA A 206 8.76 -3.94 -1.71
N LEU A 207 8.29 -3.82 -0.48
CA LEU A 207 8.86 -4.54 0.68
C LEU A 207 8.65 -6.06 0.61
N MET A 208 7.72 -6.56 -0.21
CA MET A 208 7.56 -8.01 -0.43
C MET A 208 8.83 -8.66 -1.01
N GLY A 209 9.64 -7.92 -1.76
CA GLY A 209 10.92 -8.40 -2.27
C GLY A 209 12.05 -8.47 -1.24
N LEU A 210 11.89 -7.83 -0.09
CA LEU A 210 12.96 -7.71 0.91
C LEU A 210 13.44 -9.03 1.50
N PRO A 211 12.57 -10.01 1.84
CA PRO A 211 13.03 -11.33 2.31
C PRO A 211 13.90 -12.05 1.28
N ALA A 212 13.46 -12.11 0.03
CA ALA A 212 14.21 -12.73 -1.07
C ALA A 212 15.56 -12.01 -1.33
N ALA A 213 15.57 -10.68 -1.28
CA ALA A 213 16.79 -9.90 -1.42
C ALA A 213 17.79 -10.16 -0.28
N ARG A 214 17.32 -10.33 0.95
CA ARG A 214 18.15 -10.66 2.12
C ARG A 214 18.74 -12.07 2.01
N GLU A 215 17.95 -13.04 1.56
CA GLU A 215 18.41 -14.40 1.32
C GLU A 215 19.47 -14.44 0.22
N ALA A 216 19.24 -13.77 -0.91
CA ALA A 216 20.20 -13.65 -1.99
C ALA A 216 21.50 -12.98 -1.53
N ALA A 217 21.42 -11.92 -0.72
CA ALA A 217 22.61 -11.24 -0.18
C ALA A 217 23.43 -12.16 0.73
N TYR A 218 22.77 -13.01 1.54
CA TYR A 218 23.46 -13.99 2.37
C TYR A 218 24.22 -15.03 1.52
N VAL A 219 23.58 -15.58 0.49
CA VAL A 219 24.18 -16.55 -0.44
C VAL A 219 25.37 -15.91 -1.18
N LEU A 220 25.20 -14.68 -1.67
CA LEU A 220 26.28 -13.94 -2.33
C LEU A 220 27.48 -13.72 -1.42
N ALA A 221 27.26 -13.25 -0.19
CA ALA A 221 28.34 -13.02 0.77
C ALA A 221 29.07 -14.32 1.16
N SER A 222 28.39 -15.47 1.14
CA SER A 222 29.02 -16.78 1.30
C SER A 222 29.89 -17.15 0.13
N ALA A 223 29.36 -17.01 -1.09
CA ALA A 223 30.08 -17.30 -2.34
C ALA A 223 31.33 -16.38 -2.53
N GLU A 224 31.21 -15.10 -2.17
CA GLU A 224 32.34 -14.15 -2.19
C GLU A 224 33.46 -14.58 -1.23
N ARG A 225 33.14 -15.05 -0.04
CA ARG A 225 34.13 -15.56 0.92
C ARG A 225 34.83 -16.82 0.41
N GLU A 226 34.05 -17.78 -0.10
CA GLU A 226 34.59 -19.01 -0.69
C GLU A 226 35.52 -18.70 -1.89
N LEU A 227 35.12 -17.74 -2.73
CA LEU A 227 35.94 -17.29 -3.85
C LEU A 227 37.25 -16.63 -3.38
N ALA A 228 37.20 -15.82 -2.33
CA ALA A 228 38.38 -15.19 -1.76
C ALA A 228 39.34 -16.23 -1.14
N GLU A 229 38.82 -17.21 -0.40
CA GLU A 229 39.59 -18.33 0.13
C GLU A 229 40.24 -19.18 -0.98
N LEU A 230 39.47 -19.43 -2.06
CA LEU A 230 39.96 -20.18 -3.21
C LEU A 230 41.05 -19.42 -3.95
N ALA A 231 40.91 -18.10 -4.14
CA ALA A 231 41.90 -17.26 -4.76
C ALA A 231 43.22 -17.21 -3.93
N GLU A 232 43.12 -17.22 -2.60
CA GLU A 232 44.28 -17.31 -1.71
C GLU A 232 44.96 -18.69 -1.80
N ALA A 233 44.15 -19.76 -1.79
CA ALA A 233 44.62 -21.13 -1.94
C ALA A 233 45.35 -21.33 -3.29
N ILE A 234 44.85 -20.75 -4.37
CA ILE A 234 45.49 -20.82 -5.70
C ILE A 234 46.84 -20.10 -5.71
N ARG A 235 46.94 -18.96 -5.03
CA ARG A 235 48.21 -18.20 -4.92
C ARG A 235 49.30 -18.93 -4.14
N SER A 236 48.90 -19.72 -3.15
CA SER A 236 49.81 -20.45 -2.24
C SER A 236 50.02 -21.93 -2.64
N ALA A 237 49.24 -22.46 -3.61
CA ALA A 237 49.25 -23.86 -3.98
C ALA A 237 50.52 -24.31 -4.70
N SER A 238 50.99 -25.48 -4.36
CA SER A 238 51.96 -26.23 -5.17
C SER A 238 51.27 -26.88 -6.38
N ARG A 239 52.05 -27.19 -7.44
CA ARG A 239 51.59 -27.81 -8.66
C ARG A 239 50.83 -29.15 -8.46
N ALA A 240 51.03 -29.82 -7.33
CA ALA A 240 50.34 -31.05 -6.97
C ALA A 240 48.89 -30.83 -6.47
N GLU A 241 48.58 -29.62 -6.00
CA GLU A 241 47.27 -29.26 -5.40
C GLU A 241 46.30 -28.63 -6.42
N GLU A 242 46.78 -28.20 -7.59
CA GLU A 242 45.98 -27.58 -8.67
C GLU A 242 44.73 -28.38 -9.06
N PRO A 243 44.76 -29.73 -9.22
CA PRO A 243 43.58 -30.49 -9.61
C PRO A 243 42.46 -30.45 -8.55
N GLN A 244 42.80 -30.37 -7.27
CA GLN A 244 41.83 -30.28 -6.18
C GLN A 244 41.15 -28.91 -6.16
N LEU A 245 41.92 -27.85 -6.39
CA LEU A 245 41.40 -26.48 -6.45
C LEU A 245 40.50 -26.28 -7.67
N LEU A 246 40.83 -26.89 -8.79
CA LEU A 246 39.99 -26.88 -10.00
C LEU A 246 38.64 -27.60 -9.79
N ASN A 247 38.64 -28.69 -9.03
CA ASN A 247 37.41 -29.40 -8.66
C ASN A 247 36.53 -28.58 -7.70
N ARG A 248 37.09 -27.82 -6.79
CA ARG A 248 36.33 -26.89 -5.93
C ARG A 248 35.67 -25.81 -6.78
N LEU A 249 36.39 -25.15 -7.66
CA LEU A 249 35.89 -24.13 -8.61
C LEU A 249 34.71 -24.63 -9.46
N THR A 250 34.77 -25.89 -9.91
CA THR A 250 33.73 -26.47 -10.76
C THR A 250 32.48 -26.88 -9.97
N ARG A 251 32.64 -27.18 -8.67
CA ARG A 251 31.57 -27.54 -7.78
C ARG A 251 30.77 -26.32 -7.35
N ASP A 252 31.44 -25.22 -7.03
CA ASP A 252 30.82 -23.95 -6.61
C ASP A 252 30.03 -23.32 -7.76
N ARG A 253 30.49 -23.48 -9.02
CA ARG A 253 29.72 -23.07 -10.22
C ARG A 253 28.37 -23.80 -10.37
N LYS A 254 28.23 -25.03 -9.88
CA LYS A 254 26.99 -25.82 -9.95
C LYS A 254 25.98 -25.49 -8.82
N SER A 255 26.42 -24.84 -7.75
CA SER A 255 25.55 -24.45 -6.63
C SER A 255 24.90 -23.09 -6.80
N VAL A 256 25.31 -22.30 -7.82
CA VAL A 256 24.81 -20.94 -8.11
C VAL A 256 23.83 -20.93 -9.31
N VAL A 257 23.56 -22.05 -9.93
CA VAL A 257 22.54 -22.24 -10.99
C VAL A 257 21.38 -23.06 -10.44
#